data_6d1307e0def12db53fe73c7a51d7c44b
#
_entry.id   6d1307e0def12db53fe73c7a51d7c44b
#
_cell.length_a   1.000
_cell.length_b   1.000
_cell.length_c   1.000
_cell.angle_alpha   90.00
_cell.angle_beta   90.00
_cell.angle_gamma   90.00
#
_symmetry.space_group_name_H-M   'P 1'
#
loop_
_entity.id
_entity.type
_entity.pdbx_description
1 polymer ?
#
loop_
_entity_poly.entity_id
_entity_poly.type
_entity_poly.pdbx_seq_one_letter_code
_entity_poly.pdbx_strand_id
1 'polypeptide(L)'
;ANNERSSYRRGLLNSGVNIEYQARTFILNAVTGYQNLNDRMFLDQDFTEKDIYTLEQKQRANTISEEIVFKSKPEKRWQWATGVSGFYQWLHTSGPVDFRQEGVKTVIESNVNKIFEGLAGPKMRMTANNSILGVGGSFDTPILNGAVFHQSTFNNLFIKGLSATIGLRLDYEKIKMEYNSISNPLNFDFSLAMGPMNIT
;
A
#
# COMPACT_ATOMS: atom_id res chain seq x y z
N ALA A 1 5.02 26.72 -8.36
CA ALA A 1 6.32 26.73 -7.69
C ALA A 1 6.19 25.86 -6.45
N ASN A 2 7.21 25.10 -6.13
CA ASN A 2 7.21 24.24 -4.95
C ASN A 2 8.10 24.86 -3.89
N ASN A 3 7.65 24.91 -2.64
CA ASN A 3 8.43 25.42 -1.52
C ASN A 3 9.47 24.41 -1.04
N GLU A 4 9.14 23.12 -1.12
CA GLU A 4 10.02 22.03 -0.75
C GLU A 4 10.27 21.09 -1.93
N ARG A 5 11.49 20.53 -1.99
CA ARG A 5 11.84 19.62 -3.08
C ARG A 5 11.27 18.23 -2.84
N SER A 6 10.34 17.84 -3.69
CA SER A 6 9.81 16.47 -3.71
C SER A 6 10.90 15.44 -3.96
N SER A 7 10.79 14.31 -3.30
CA SER A 7 11.79 13.24 -3.41
C SER A 7 11.15 11.86 -3.33
N TYR A 8 11.77 10.90 -4.03
CA TYR A 8 11.40 9.50 -3.94
C TYR A 8 12.65 8.66 -3.76
N ARG A 9 12.60 7.71 -2.83
CA ARG A 9 13.67 6.75 -2.57
C ARG A 9 13.10 5.36 -2.46
N ARG A 10 13.75 4.40 -3.11
CA ARG A 10 13.38 2.98 -3.05
C ARG A 10 14.59 2.13 -2.72
N GLY A 11 14.45 1.27 -1.72
CA GLY A 11 15.33 0.14 -1.46
C GLY A 11 14.58 -1.15 -1.77
N LEU A 12 15.15 -2.00 -2.62
CA LEU A 12 14.58 -3.28 -3.01
C LEU A 12 15.64 -4.37 -2.92
N LEU A 13 15.35 -5.41 -2.14
CA LEU A 13 16.13 -6.65 -2.08
C LEU A 13 15.25 -7.79 -2.57
N ASN A 14 15.73 -8.54 -3.56
CA ASN A 14 15.13 -9.80 -3.99
C ASN A 14 16.15 -10.91 -3.83
N SER A 15 15.74 -12.03 -3.27
CA SER A 15 16.53 -13.24 -3.21
C SER A 15 15.64 -14.45 -3.49
N GLY A 16 16.23 -15.52 -3.98
CA GLY A 16 15.48 -16.73 -4.28
C GLY A 16 16.38 -17.94 -4.35
N VAL A 17 15.77 -19.08 -4.06
CA VAL A 17 16.38 -20.41 -4.17
C VAL A 17 15.52 -21.25 -5.09
N ASN A 18 16.14 -21.88 -6.08
CA ASN A 18 15.48 -22.85 -6.95
C ASN A 18 16.15 -24.21 -6.74
N ILE A 19 15.33 -25.20 -6.41
CA ILE A 19 15.76 -26.60 -6.22
C ILE A 19 15.03 -27.45 -7.24
N GLU A 20 15.78 -28.14 -8.09
CA GLU A 20 15.23 -29.12 -9.02
C GLU A 20 15.74 -30.52 -8.65
N TYR A 21 14.83 -31.45 -8.52
CA TYR A 21 15.11 -32.87 -8.31
C TYR A 21 14.57 -33.69 -9.49
N GLN A 22 15.47 -34.36 -10.19
CA GLN A 22 15.15 -35.20 -11.32
C GLN A 22 15.01 -36.68 -10.89
N ALA A 23 13.79 -37.05 -10.53
CA ALA A 23 13.45 -38.44 -10.28
C ALA A 23 13.42 -39.25 -11.58
N ARG A 24 13.28 -40.58 -11.47
CA ARG A 24 13.22 -41.50 -12.62
C ARG A 24 12.00 -41.21 -13.52
N THR A 25 10.85 -40.85 -12.95
CA THR A 25 9.57 -40.76 -13.67
C THR A 25 9.00 -39.33 -13.72
N PHE A 26 9.49 -38.44 -12.86
CA PHE A 26 9.03 -37.03 -12.77
C PHE A 26 10.19 -36.09 -12.48
N ILE A 27 9.91 -34.82 -12.56
CA ILE A 27 10.78 -33.72 -12.12
C ILE A 27 10.02 -32.95 -11.05
N LEU A 28 10.67 -32.72 -9.91
CA LEU A 28 10.19 -31.81 -8.87
C LEU A 28 10.98 -30.52 -8.98
N ASN A 29 10.28 -29.41 -8.99
CA ASN A 29 10.87 -28.08 -8.94
C ASN A 29 10.24 -27.31 -7.76
N ALA A 30 11.10 -26.72 -6.92
CA ALA A 30 10.69 -25.89 -5.81
C ALA A 30 11.41 -24.55 -5.89
N VAL A 31 10.65 -23.46 -5.86
CA VAL A 31 11.16 -22.09 -5.95
C VAL A 31 10.68 -21.31 -4.73
N THR A 32 11.64 -20.93 -3.89
CA THR A 32 11.39 -20.04 -2.74
C THR A 32 11.90 -18.65 -3.07
N GLY A 33 11.07 -17.64 -2.87
CA GLY A 33 11.41 -16.24 -3.08
C GLY A 33 11.26 -15.42 -1.80
N TYR A 34 12.14 -14.44 -1.63
CA TYR A 34 12.00 -13.41 -0.61
C TYR A 34 12.23 -12.04 -1.21
N GLN A 35 11.34 -11.12 -0.90
CA GLN A 35 11.45 -9.71 -1.30
C GLN A 35 11.31 -8.81 -0.08
N ASN A 36 12.20 -7.83 0.02
CA ASN A 36 12.07 -6.71 0.95
C ASN A 36 12.03 -5.41 0.16
N LEU A 37 11.00 -4.61 0.40
CA LEU A 37 10.78 -3.29 -0.21
C LEU A 37 10.72 -2.25 0.88
N ASN A 38 11.45 -1.14 0.71
CA ASN A 38 11.37 0.06 1.52
C ASN A 38 11.26 1.26 0.60
N ASP A 39 10.10 1.90 0.62
CA ASP A 39 9.83 3.11 -0.15
C ASP A 39 9.62 4.31 0.77
N ARG A 40 10.10 5.45 0.33
CA ARG A 40 9.81 6.75 0.92
C ARG A 40 9.57 7.76 -0.19
N MET A 41 8.39 8.34 -0.17
CA MET A 41 7.98 9.41 -1.07
C MET A 41 7.66 10.65 -0.22
N PHE A 42 8.27 11.76 -0.57
CA PHE A 42 8.00 13.07 0.02
C PHE A 42 7.55 14.01 -1.08
N LEU A 43 6.41 14.65 -0.90
CA LEU A 43 5.80 15.54 -1.88
C LEU A 43 5.38 16.86 -1.22
N ASP A 44 5.76 17.95 -1.86
CA ASP A 44 5.10 19.23 -1.73
C ASP A 44 3.94 19.21 -2.73
N GLN A 45 2.71 19.04 -2.25
CA GLN A 45 1.56 18.69 -3.08
C GLN A 45 0.55 19.82 -3.23
N ASP A 46 0.80 20.97 -2.62
CA ASP A 46 -0.10 22.12 -2.76
C ASP A 46 0.04 22.86 -4.09
N PHE A 47 1.15 22.61 -4.81
CA PHE A 47 1.47 23.17 -6.13
C PHE A 47 1.45 24.70 -6.19
N THR A 48 1.64 25.37 -5.05
CA THR A 48 1.63 26.82 -4.92
C THR A 48 2.98 27.35 -4.41
N GLU A 49 3.11 28.66 -4.30
CA GLU A 49 4.26 29.30 -3.64
C GLU A 49 4.07 29.42 -2.12
N LYS A 50 2.89 29.00 -1.63
CA LYS A 50 2.55 29.02 -0.21
C LYS A 50 2.87 27.68 0.42
N ASP A 51 3.42 27.71 1.62
CA ASP A 51 3.73 26.53 2.39
C ASP A 51 2.47 26.03 3.12
N ILE A 52 1.60 25.32 2.38
CA ILE A 52 0.30 24.87 2.88
C ILE A 52 0.40 23.48 3.51
N TYR A 53 0.86 22.48 2.77
CA TYR A 53 1.04 21.12 3.29
C TYR A 53 2.02 20.29 2.49
N THR A 54 2.61 19.33 3.19
CA THR A 54 3.45 18.30 2.59
C THR A 54 2.88 16.92 2.89
N LEU A 55 3.16 15.95 2.00
CA LEU A 55 2.81 14.55 2.17
C LEU A 55 4.08 13.70 2.24
N GLU A 56 4.23 12.90 3.29
CA GLU A 56 5.25 11.88 3.35
C GLU A 56 4.60 10.49 3.38
N GLN A 57 4.82 9.67 2.35
CA GLN A 57 4.39 8.28 2.34
C GLN A 57 5.60 7.36 2.51
N LYS A 58 5.50 6.43 3.44
CA LYS A 58 6.48 5.36 3.66
C LYS A 58 5.78 4.02 3.49
N GLN A 59 6.41 3.12 2.76
CA GLN A 59 5.95 1.75 2.61
C GLN A 59 7.09 0.79 2.94
N ARG A 60 6.76 -0.26 3.70
CA ARG A 60 7.65 -1.38 3.96
C ARG A 60 6.88 -2.66 3.65
N ALA A 61 7.40 -3.45 2.73
CA ALA A 61 6.82 -4.75 2.42
C ALA A 61 7.87 -5.85 2.55
N ASN A 62 7.49 -6.96 3.18
CA ASN A 62 8.24 -8.19 3.18
C ASN A 62 7.34 -9.26 2.59
N THR A 63 7.82 -9.93 1.55
CA THR A 63 7.08 -10.98 0.88
C THR A 63 7.91 -12.25 0.85
N ILE A 64 7.32 -13.35 1.28
CA ILE A 64 7.86 -14.70 1.07
C ILE A 64 6.93 -15.43 0.12
N SER A 65 7.48 -16.08 -0.88
CA SER A 65 6.73 -16.85 -1.87
C SER A 65 7.31 -18.24 -2.02
N GLU A 66 6.44 -19.20 -2.33
CA GLU A 66 6.82 -20.58 -2.58
C GLU A 66 6.03 -21.12 -3.77
N GLU A 67 6.71 -21.84 -4.64
CA GLU A 67 6.08 -22.62 -5.70
C GLU A 67 6.70 -24.02 -5.77
N ILE A 68 5.86 -25.07 -5.69
CA ILE A 68 6.28 -26.45 -5.79
C ILE A 68 5.54 -27.08 -6.96
N VAL A 69 6.29 -27.58 -7.94
CA VAL A 69 5.74 -28.17 -9.18
C VAL A 69 6.31 -29.56 -9.41
N PHE A 70 5.42 -30.50 -9.59
CA PHE A 70 5.72 -31.82 -10.11
C PHE A 70 5.36 -31.84 -11.60
N LYS A 71 6.26 -32.31 -12.44
CA LYS A 71 6.04 -32.41 -13.89
C LYS A 71 6.55 -33.76 -14.43
N SER A 72 5.87 -34.24 -15.46
CA SER A 72 6.31 -35.42 -16.17
C SER A 72 7.61 -35.18 -16.93
N LYS A 73 8.31 -36.22 -17.30
CA LYS A 73 9.42 -36.14 -18.25
C LYS A 73 8.97 -35.66 -19.64
N PRO A 74 9.77 -34.85 -20.36
CA PRO A 74 9.37 -34.21 -21.62
C PRO A 74 9.21 -35.17 -22.81
N GLU A 75 9.78 -36.37 -22.73
CA GLU A 75 9.73 -37.36 -23.86
C GLU A 75 8.39 -38.11 -23.97
N LYS A 76 7.47 -37.89 -22.99
CA LYS A 76 6.20 -38.61 -22.97
C LYS A 76 5.17 -37.97 -23.90
N ARG A 77 4.33 -38.82 -24.51
CA ARG A 77 3.18 -38.37 -25.31
C ARG A 77 2.17 -37.60 -24.47
N TRP A 78 1.96 -38.01 -23.21
CA TRP A 78 1.19 -37.29 -22.21
C TRP A 78 2.16 -36.63 -21.25
N GLN A 79 2.17 -35.31 -21.26
CA GLN A 79 2.94 -34.48 -20.36
C GLN A 79 1.98 -33.79 -19.39
N TRP A 80 2.38 -33.68 -18.15
CA TRP A 80 1.58 -33.04 -17.14
C TRP A 80 2.48 -32.22 -16.18
N ALA A 81 1.86 -31.18 -15.62
CA ALA A 81 2.41 -30.40 -14.51
C ALA A 81 1.32 -30.19 -13.47
N THR A 82 1.67 -30.43 -12.22
CA THR A 82 0.79 -30.21 -11.07
C THR A 82 1.59 -29.49 -10.00
N GLY A 83 0.98 -28.51 -9.35
CA GLY A 83 1.70 -27.76 -8.35
C GLY A 83 0.83 -26.97 -7.42
N VAL A 84 1.50 -26.42 -6.45
CA VAL A 84 0.97 -25.44 -5.51
C VAL A 84 1.86 -24.21 -5.55
N SER A 85 1.28 -23.04 -5.38
CA SER A 85 2.01 -21.79 -5.23
C SER A 85 1.33 -20.91 -4.19
N GLY A 86 2.08 -20.00 -3.60
CA GLY A 86 1.50 -19.03 -2.70
C GLY A 86 2.53 -18.01 -2.25
N PHE A 87 2.03 -16.95 -1.63
CA PHE A 87 2.89 -15.98 -0.95
C PHE A 87 2.20 -15.44 0.28
N TYR A 88 3.02 -14.94 1.18
CA TYR A 88 2.58 -14.11 2.28
C TYR A 88 3.35 -12.80 2.25
N GLN A 89 2.61 -11.70 2.32
CA GLN A 89 3.17 -10.36 2.33
C GLN A 89 2.73 -9.62 3.59
N TRP A 90 3.69 -8.98 4.25
CA TRP A 90 3.46 -7.98 5.30
C TRP A 90 3.70 -6.62 4.68
N LEU A 91 2.64 -5.85 4.51
CA LEU A 91 2.73 -4.49 3.99
C LEU A 91 2.34 -3.51 5.09
N HIS A 92 3.26 -2.63 5.43
CA HIS A 92 3.02 -1.49 6.30
C HIS A 92 3.15 -0.21 5.48
N THR A 93 2.10 0.63 5.50
CA THR A 93 2.07 1.94 4.83
C THR A 93 1.76 3.00 5.86
N SER A 94 2.52 4.09 5.88
CA SER A 94 2.20 5.30 6.62
C SER A 94 2.19 6.48 5.67
N GLY A 95 1.24 7.42 5.87
CA GLY A 95 1.06 8.55 4.98
C GLY A 95 0.51 9.77 5.74
N PRO A 96 1.31 10.41 6.62
CA PRO A 96 0.90 11.66 7.23
C PRO A 96 0.91 12.80 6.21
N VAL A 97 -0.06 13.70 6.37
CA VAL A 97 -0.11 15.02 5.75
C VAL A 97 0.21 16.03 6.83
N ASP A 98 1.26 16.80 6.63
CA ASP A 98 1.69 17.85 7.56
C ASP A 98 1.25 19.20 7.03
N PHE A 99 0.18 19.75 7.62
CA PHE A 99 -0.23 21.12 7.38
C PHE A 99 0.76 22.06 8.07
N ARG A 100 1.36 22.93 7.29
CA ARG A 100 2.25 24.00 7.78
C ARG A 100 1.42 25.14 8.38
N GLN A 101 2.05 26.08 9.03
CA GLN A 101 1.35 27.19 9.70
C GLN A 101 0.41 27.94 8.77
N GLU A 102 0.82 28.21 7.53
CA GLU A 102 -0.04 28.86 6.53
C GLU A 102 -1.24 27.99 6.14
N GLY A 103 -1.03 26.69 5.99
CA GLY A 103 -2.08 25.71 5.73
C GLY A 103 -3.08 25.60 6.89
N VAL A 104 -2.59 25.56 8.14
CA VAL A 104 -3.45 25.55 9.32
C VAL A 104 -4.33 26.82 9.35
N LYS A 105 -3.78 28.00 9.06
CA LYS A 105 -4.54 29.26 9.01
C LYS A 105 -5.51 29.33 7.85
N THR A 106 -5.10 28.96 6.64
CA THR A 106 -5.92 29.11 5.43
C THR A 106 -6.96 28.01 5.27
N VAL A 107 -6.60 26.75 5.58
CA VAL A 107 -7.48 25.60 5.35
C VAL A 107 -8.35 25.30 6.57
N ILE A 108 -7.83 25.47 7.79
CA ILE A 108 -8.54 25.08 9.02
C ILE A 108 -9.17 26.31 9.68
N GLU A 109 -8.36 27.23 10.17
CA GLU A 109 -8.83 28.41 10.91
C GLU A 109 -9.82 29.25 10.09
N SER A 110 -9.48 29.58 8.85
CA SER A 110 -10.32 30.40 7.99
C SER A 110 -11.68 29.76 7.73
N ASN A 111 -11.73 28.43 7.49
CA ASN A 111 -13.00 27.73 7.23
C ASN A 111 -13.86 27.64 8.47
N VAL A 112 -13.26 27.39 9.64
CA VAL A 112 -14.01 27.38 10.92
C VAL A 112 -14.59 28.76 11.21
N ASN A 113 -13.80 29.82 11.04
CA ASN A 113 -14.26 31.19 11.26
C ASN A 113 -15.37 31.62 10.29
N LYS A 114 -15.33 31.19 9.02
CA LYS A 114 -16.43 31.39 8.07
C LYS A 114 -17.74 30.72 8.53
N ILE A 115 -17.65 29.54 9.13
CA ILE A 115 -18.83 28.89 9.71
C ILE A 115 -19.38 29.72 10.87
N PHE A 116 -18.51 30.22 11.75
CA PHE A 116 -18.90 31.08 12.87
C PHE A 116 -19.56 32.39 12.43
N GLU A 117 -19.05 33.00 11.35
CA GLU A 117 -19.62 34.23 10.77
C GLU A 117 -21.07 33.99 10.23
N GLY A 118 -21.37 32.77 9.78
CA GLY A 118 -22.71 32.40 9.30
C GLY A 118 -23.71 32.07 10.40
N LEU A 119 -23.30 31.98 11.67
CA LEU A 119 -24.19 31.66 12.79
C LEU A 119 -24.84 32.92 13.36
N ALA A 120 -26.15 32.85 13.59
CA ALA A 120 -26.83 33.90 14.33
C ALA A 120 -26.47 33.81 15.81
N GLY A 121 -25.93 34.90 16.39
CA GLY A 121 -25.56 34.92 17.82
C GLY A 121 -24.32 35.74 18.10
N PRO A 122 -23.67 35.49 19.25
CA PRO A 122 -22.44 36.18 19.62
C PRO A 122 -21.34 35.87 18.60
N LYS A 123 -20.46 36.87 18.37
CA LYS A 123 -19.33 36.70 17.47
C LYS A 123 -18.32 35.74 18.08
N MET A 124 -18.10 34.66 17.39
CA MET A 124 -17.13 33.62 17.73
C MET A 124 -15.92 33.69 16.81
N ARG A 125 -14.73 33.43 17.34
CA ARG A 125 -13.51 33.33 16.55
C ARG A 125 -12.58 32.26 17.14
N MET A 126 -12.00 31.48 16.27
CA MET A 126 -10.93 30.54 16.58
C MET A 126 -9.62 31.07 16.00
N THR A 127 -8.54 30.97 16.74
CA THR A 127 -7.17 31.23 16.26
C THR A 127 -6.35 29.98 16.52
N ALA A 128 -5.81 29.37 15.47
CA ALA A 128 -5.03 28.16 15.56
C ALA A 128 -3.55 28.49 15.89
N ASN A 129 -2.98 27.78 16.86
CA ASN A 129 -1.63 28.01 17.38
C ASN A 129 -0.59 26.99 16.90
N ASN A 130 -1.00 26.00 16.10
CA ASN A 130 -0.08 25.01 15.56
C ASN A 130 0.83 25.61 14.49
N SER A 131 2.14 25.42 14.65
CA SER A 131 3.11 25.65 13.57
C SER A 131 3.09 24.55 12.52
N ILE A 132 2.82 23.31 12.95
CA ILE A 132 2.62 22.13 12.13
C ILE A 132 1.47 21.31 12.73
N LEU A 133 0.53 20.91 11.89
CA LEU A 133 -0.54 19.97 12.25
C LEU A 133 -0.43 18.72 11.37
N GLY A 134 0.09 17.65 11.94
CA GLY A 134 0.17 16.35 11.30
C GLY A 134 -1.16 15.61 11.41
N VAL A 135 -1.72 15.22 10.28
CA VAL A 135 -2.93 14.39 10.17
C VAL A 135 -2.61 13.20 9.28
N GLY A 136 -2.81 12.00 9.77
CA GLY A 136 -2.50 10.83 8.96
C GLY A 136 -2.90 9.53 9.61
N GLY A 137 -2.36 8.47 9.03
CA GLY A 137 -2.57 7.13 9.53
C GLY A 137 -1.52 6.16 9.05
N SER A 138 -1.53 5.00 9.65
CA SER A 138 -0.78 3.85 9.20
C SER A 138 -1.73 2.70 8.92
N PHE A 139 -1.36 1.90 7.93
CA PHE A 139 -2.12 0.75 7.46
C PHE A 139 -1.21 -0.47 7.50
N ASP A 140 -1.65 -1.52 8.18
CA ASP A 140 -1.04 -2.84 8.13
C ASP A 140 -1.94 -3.73 7.27
N THR A 141 -1.40 -4.19 6.14
CA THR A 141 -2.15 -4.95 5.15
C THR A 141 -1.45 -6.29 4.89
N PRO A 142 -1.65 -7.29 5.77
CA PRO A 142 -1.20 -8.64 5.49
C PRO A 142 -2.02 -9.27 4.37
N ILE A 143 -1.31 -9.88 3.40
CA ILE A 143 -1.90 -10.57 2.25
C ILE A 143 -1.42 -12.00 2.25
N LEU A 144 -2.35 -12.93 2.22
CA LEU A 144 -2.11 -14.37 2.03
C LEU A 144 -2.71 -14.79 0.70
N ASN A 145 -1.91 -15.36 -0.17
CA ASN A 145 -2.35 -15.98 -1.41
C ASN A 145 -1.89 -17.43 -1.47
N GLY A 146 -2.71 -18.30 -2.04
CA GLY A 146 -2.39 -19.69 -2.31
C GLY A 146 -3.15 -20.19 -3.52
N ALA A 147 -2.54 -21.07 -4.30
CA ALA A 147 -3.15 -21.67 -5.46
C ALA A 147 -2.74 -23.13 -5.60
N VAL A 148 -3.62 -23.91 -6.20
CA VAL A 148 -3.34 -25.27 -6.69
C VAL A 148 -3.65 -25.31 -8.17
N PHE A 149 -2.83 -26.01 -8.94
CA PHE A 149 -3.04 -26.11 -10.38
C PHE A 149 -2.63 -27.45 -10.94
N HIS A 150 -3.26 -27.80 -12.03
CA HIS A 150 -2.91 -28.96 -12.84
C HIS A 150 -3.07 -28.63 -14.32
N GLN A 151 -2.12 -29.10 -15.13
CA GLN A 151 -2.14 -28.99 -16.59
C GLN A 151 -1.74 -30.32 -17.19
N SER A 152 -2.45 -30.76 -18.21
CA SER A 152 -2.12 -31.90 -19.03
C SER A 152 -1.99 -31.50 -20.51
N THR A 153 -0.93 -31.95 -21.14
CA THR A 153 -0.66 -31.76 -22.58
C THR A 153 -0.57 -33.11 -23.25
N PHE A 154 -1.36 -33.31 -24.28
CA PHE A 154 -1.38 -34.50 -25.08
C PHE A 154 -0.75 -34.20 -26.45
N ASN A 155 0.40 -34.79 -26.71
CA ASN A 155 1.13 -34.60 -27.95
C ASN A 155 0.73 -35.66 -29.00
N ASN A 156 0.74 -35.28 -30.27
CA ASN A 156 0.37 -36.12 -31.41
C ASN A 156 -1.00 -36.81 -31.24
N LEU A 157 -2.03 -36.01 -30.97
CA LEU A 157 -3.34 -36.47 -30.51
C LEU A 157 -4.04 -37.35 -31.60
N PHE A 158 -4.33 -36.82 -32.76
CA PHE A 158 -4.94 -37.52 -33.91
C PHE A 158 -4.02 -37.48 -35.13
N ILE A 159 -3.23 -36.38 -35.25
CA ILE A 159 -2.34 -36.12 -36.37
C ILE A 159 -0.96 -35.80 -35.76
N LYS A 160 0.09 -36.27 -36.42
CA LYS A 160 1.48 -35.95 -36.01
C LYS A 160 1.71 -34.43 -35.99
N GLY A 161 2.20 -33.93 -34.88
CA GLY A 161 2.41 -32.49 -34.67
C GLY A 161 1.22 -31.75 -34.03
N LEU A 162 0.03 -32.38 -33.90
CA LEU A 162 -1.12 -31.79 -33.19
C LEU A 162 -1.00 -32.05 -31.69
N SER A 163 -0.98 -31.00 -30.88
CA SER A 163 -1.00 -31.10 -29.42
C SER A 163 -2.17 -30.33 -28.85
N ALA A 164 -2.76 -30.83 -27.76
CA ALA A 164 -3.79 -30.15 -27.01
C ALA A 164 -3.38 -30.07 -25.53
N THR A 165 -3.64 -28.91 -24.93
CA THR A 165 -3.37 -28.68 -23.53
C THR A 165 -4.67 -28.26 -22.83
N ILE A 166 -4.93 -28.87 -21.67
CA ILE A 166 -6.00 -28.50 -20.76
C ILE A 166 -5.40 -28.25 -19.36
N GLY A 167 -5.87 -27.24 -18.69
CA GLY A 167 -5.42 -26.89 -17.34
C GLY A 167 -6.53 -26.31 -16.50
N LEU A 168 -6.40 -26.50 -15.19
CA LEU A 168 -7.24 -25.91 -14.16
C LEU A 168 -6.37 -25.31 -13.09
N ARG A 169 -6.82 -24.16 -12.53
CA ARG A 169 -6.20 -23.48 -11.40
C ARG A 169 -7.28 -22.98 -10.46
N LEU A 170 -7.07 -23.19 -9.18
CA LEU A 170 -7.89 -22.66 -8.11
C LEU A 170 -7.02 -21.75 -7.25
N ASP A 171 -7.44 -20.53 -7.10
CA ASP A 171 -6.76 -19.51 -6.29
C ASP A 171 -7.58 -19.15 -5.06
N TYR A 172 -6.89 -18.91 -3.95
CA TYR A 172 -7.42 -18.34 -2.73
C TYR A 172 -6.61 -17.12 -2.34
N GLU A 173 -7.28 -16.01 -2.04
CA GLU A 173 -6.64 -14.81 -1.53
C GLU A 173 -7.38 -14.28 -0.31
N LYS A 174 -6.63 -13.86 0.69
CA LYS A 174 -7.13 -13.21 1.89
C LYS A 174 -6.31 -11.96 2.16
N ILE A 175 -7.00 -10.81 2.16
CA ILE A 175 -6.44 -9.51 2.51
C ILE A 175 -7.10 -9.06 3.81
N LYS A 176 -6.30 -8.58 4.75
CA LYS A 176 -6.77 -7.83 5.93
C LYS A 176 -6.22 -6.43 5.84
N MET A 177 -6.92 -5.49 6.42
CA MET A 177 -6.44 -4.12 6.58
C MET A 177 -6.73 -3.67 8.01
N GLU A 178 -5.68 -3.31 8.71
CA GLU A 178 -5.74 -2.70 10.03
C GLU A 178 -5.32 -1.23 9.88
N TYR A 179 -6.10 -0.33 10.44
CA TYR A 179 -5.89 1.10 10.34
C TYR A 179 -5.66 1.70 11.71
N ASN A 180 -4.64 2.54 11.82
CA ASN A 180 -4.39 3.35 13.01
C ASN A 180 -4.30 4.83 12.60
N SER A 181 -5.21 5.65 13.13
CA SER A 181 -5.20 7.11 12.91
C SER A 181 -4.20 7.78 13.83
N ILE A 182 -3.34 8.58 13.26
CA ILE A 182 -2.35 9.38 13.99
C ILE A 182 -2.56 10.84 13.60
N SER A 183 -2.95 11.66 14.58
CA SER A 183 -3.04 13.11 14.38
C SER A 183 -2.49 13.85 15.59
N ASN A 184 -1.83 14.96 15.33
CA ASN A 184 -1.44 15.87 16.38
C ASN A 184 -2.68 16.63 16.91
N PRO A 185 -2.74 16.99 18.20
CA PRO A 185 -3.82 17.81 18.71
C PRO A 185 -3.81 19.18 18.01
N LEU A 186 -5.00 19.66 17.67
CA LEU A 186 -5.18 21.04 17.22
C LEU A 186 -5.22 21.94 18.46
N ASN A 187 -4.21 22.79 18.60
CA ASN A 187 -4.14 23.80 19.65
C ASN A 187 -4.71 25.10 19.12
N PHE A 188 -5.67 25.67 19.84
CA PHE A 188 -6.31 26.91 19.42
C PHE A 188 -6.80 27.73 20.60
N ASP A 189 -6.89 29.02 20.38
CA ASP A 189 -7.58 29.97 21.26
C ASP A 189 -8.98 30.20 20.69
N PHE A 190 -9.95 30.29 21.59
CA PHE A 190 -11.35 30.56 21.22
C PHE A 190 -11.79 31.85 21.90
N SER A 191 -12.34 32.79 21.15
CA SER A 191 -12.88 34.03 21.66
C SER A 191 -14.37 34.13 21.35
N LEU A 192 -15.10 34.63 22.35
CA LEU A 192 -16.56 34.87 22.28
C LEU A 192 -16.82 36.34 22.67
N ALA A 193 -17.40 37.13 21.75
CA ALA A 193 -17.80 38.50 22.03
C ALA A 193 -19.33 38.55 22.24
N MET A 194 -19.73 38.78 23.49
CA MET A 194 -21.13 38.97 23.89
C MET A 194 -21.39 40.45 24.18
N GLY A 195 -21.74 41.24 23.13
CA GLY A 195 -21.98 42.66 23.31
C GLY A 195 -20.72 43.43 23.83
N PRO A 196 -20.82 44.23 24.89
CA PRO A 196 -19.67 45.00 25.41
C PRO A 196 -18.67 44.16 26.23
N MET A 197 -18.92 42.86 26.46
CA MET A 197 -17.99 41.97 27.18
C MET A 197 -17.30 41.01 26.22
N ASN A 198 -15.97 41.02 26.18
CA ASN A 198 -15.14 40.01 25.59
C ASN A 198 -14.74 38.99 26.65
N ILE A 199 -15.04 37.69 26.40
CA ILE A 199 -14.54 36.59 27.24
C ILE A 199 -13.46 35.89 26.38
N THR A 200 -12.23 35.92 26.88
CA THR A 200 -11.10 35.18 26.29
C THR A 200 -10.76 33.96 27.12
#